data_8446dae75811675277e150ee4856812f
#
_entry.id   8446dae75811675277e150ee4856812f
#
_cell.length_a   1.000
_cell.length_b   1.000
_cell.length_c   1.000
_cell.angle_alpha   90.00
_cell.angle_beta   90.00
_cell.angle_gamma   90.00
#
_symmetry.space_group_name_H-M   'P 1'
#
loop_
_entity.id
_entity.type
_entity.pdbx_description
1 polymer ?
#
loop_
_entity_poly.entity_id
_entity_poly.type
_entity_poly.pdbx_seq_one_letter_code
_entity_poly.pdbx_strand_id
1 'polypeptide(L)'
;MRKLTMTILLLTMVLAAGVASPAGPRATRNRSVQPKATVKISSFKFEPKVLTVALGTTVEWVNDGGRHSVEADNGSFKSDVLKQGDKFEHKFDKAGTFAYHCEFHGEKGGKDMAGTIVVRRALPKP
;
A
#
# COMPACT_ATOMS: atom_id res chain seq x y z
N MET A 1 -90.47 12.87 -1.87
CA MET A 1 -89.60 12.27 -0.86
C MET A 1 -88.33 11.78 -1.56
N ARG A 2 -87.25 12.50 -1.41
CA ARG A 2 -85.99 12.13 -2.00
C ARG A 2 -85.18 11.38 -0.97
N LYS A 3 -84.90 10.10 -1.22
CA LYS A 3 -83.99 9.30 -0.38
C LYS A 3 -82.56 9.66 -0.77
N LEU A 4 -81.84 10.30 0.16
CA LEU A 4 -80.39 10.46 0.02
C LEU A 4 -79.76 9.13 0.34
N THR A 5 -79.16 8.49 -0.68
CA THR A 5 -78.29 7.34 -0.52
C THR A 5 -76.89 7.90 -0.21
N MET A 6 -76.48 7.77 1.03
CA MET A 6 -75.13 8.14 1.47
C MET A 6 -74.19 7.00 1.08
N THR A 7 -73.40 7.26 0.05
CA THR A 7 -72.36 6.32 -0.36
C THR A 7 -71.16 6.48 0.59
N ILE A 8 -70.96 5.53 1.45
CA ILE A 8 -69.78 5.46 2.32
C ILE A 8 -68.60 5.00 1.44
N LEU A 9 -67.71 5.95 1.15
CA LEU A 9 -66.43 5.63 0.49
C LEU A 9 -65.48 5.04 1.53
N LEU A 10 -65.34 3.71 1.53
CA LEU A 10 -64.35 3.02 2.30
C LEU A 10 -62.96 3.29 1.70
N LEU A 11 -62.22 4.20 2.34
CA LEU A 11 -60.83 4.45 2.03
C LEU A 11 -60.01 3.33 2.61
N THR A 12 -59.68 2.33 1.81
CA THR A 12 -58.75 1.27 2.20
C THR A 12 -57.34 1.84 2.25
N MET A 13 -56.87 2.11 3.42
CA MET A 13 -55.49 2.51 3.67
C MET A 13 -54.62 1.26 3.44
N VAL A 14 -53.96 1.16 2.25
CA VAL A 14 -52.96 0.15 2.03
C VAL A 14 -51.72 0.56 2.80
N LEU A 15 -51.51 -0.08 3.95
CA LEU A 15 -50.27 0.04 4.69
C LEU A 15 -49.19 -0.71 3.87
N ALA A 16 -48.39 0.02 3.11
CA ALA A 16 -47.20 -0.55 2.52
C ALA A 16 -46.20 -0.84 3.65
N ALA A 17 -46.21 -2.09 4.11
CA ALA A 17 -45.14 -2.58 4.98
C ALA A 17 -43.85 -2.52 4.17
N GLY A 18 -43.02 -1.51 4.43
CA GLY A 18 -41.67 -1.43 3.87
C GLY A 18 -40.89 -2.65 4.38
N VAL A 19 -40.69 -3.63 3.52
CA VAL A 19 -39.79 -4.73 3.80
C VAL A 19 -38.41 -4.15 3.81
N ALA A 20 -37.87 -3.88 5.01
CA ALA A 20 -36.46 -3.59 5.17
C ALA A 20 -35.68 -4.82 4.69
N SER A 21 -35.03 -4.72 3.54
CA SER A 21 -34.13 -5.77 3.08
C SER A 21 -33.07 -6.00 4.15
N PRO A 22 -32.88 -7.23 4.66
CA PRO A 22 -31.78 -7.49 5.57
C PRO A 22 -30.50 -7.09 4.84
N ALA A 23 -29.73 -6.18 5.44
CA ALA A 23 -28.40 -5.90 4.96
C ALA A 23 -27.66 -7.24 4.88
N GLY A 24 -27.32 -7.71 3.66
CA GLY A 24 -26.52 -8.90 3.48
C GLY A 24 -25.24 -8.82 4.30
N PRO A 25 -24.56 -9.95 4.58
CA PRO A 25 -23.35 -9.95 5.37
C PRO A 25 -22.41 -8.91 4.74
N ARG A 26 -22.13 -7.86 5.51
CA ARG A 26 -21.07 -6.91 5.16
C ARG A 26 -19.84 -7.76 4.98
N ALA A 27 -19.41 -7.94 3.73
CA ALA A 27 -18.09 -8.43 3.47
C ALA A 27 -17.17 -7.49 4.26
N THR A 28 -16.68 -7.96 5.40
CA THR A 28 -15.54 -7.34 6.05
C THR A 28 -14.48 -7.33 4.96
N ARG A 29 -14.28 -6.19 4.34
CA ARG A 29 -13.10 -5.98 3.53
C ARG A 29 -11.96 -6.24 4.48
N ASN A 30 -11.46 -7.46 4.41
CA ASN A 30 -10.18 -7.78 4.97
C ASN A 30 -9.24 -6.80 4.27
N ARG A 31 -9.01 -5.67 4.91
CA ARG A 31 -7.97 -4.75 4.51
C ARG A 31 -6.71 -5.58 4.71
N SER A 32 -6.31 -6.28 3.66
CA SER A 32 -5.02 -6.94 3.65
C SER A 32 -4.02 -5.86 3.99
N VAL A 33 -3.51 -5.90 5.21
CA VAL A 33 -2.41 -5.03 5.63
C VAL A 33 -1.28 -5.39 4.69
N GLN A 34 -1.05 -4.52 3.71
CA GLN A 34 0.07 -4.70 2.78
C GLN A 34 1.34 -4.66 3.62
N PRO A 35 2.17 -5.69 3.58
CA PRO A 35 3.38 -5.70 4.37
C PRO A 35 4.26 -4.53 3.96
N LYS A 36 4.79 -3.84 4.94
CA LYS A 36 5.68 -2.68 4.77
C LYS A 36 6.98 -2.93 5.50
N ALA A 37 8.09 -2.61 4.86
CA ALA A 37 9.42 -2.70 5.44
C ALA A 37 10.15 -1.37 5.24
N THR A 38 11.07 -1.05 6.12
CA THR A 38 11.76 0.24 6.11
C THR A 38 13.27 0.07 5.99
N VAL A 39 13.87 0.87 5.13
CA VAL A 39 15.31 1.08 5.01
C VAL A 39 15.62 2.50 5.46
N LYS A 40 16.51 2.65 6.42
CA LYS A 40 17.00 3.95 6.86
C LYS A 40 18.18 4.38 5.99
N ILE A 41 18.18 5.64 5.59
CA ILE A 41 19.31 6.27 4.91
C ILE A 41 20.00 7.20 5.90
N SER A 42 21.26 6.92 6.21
CA SER A 42 22.05 7.78 7.12
C SER A 42 23.53 7.62 6.86
N SER A 43 24.30 8.69 7.06
CA SER A 43 25.77 8.66 7.04
C SER A 43 26.36 7.89 5.84
N PHE A 44 25.84 8.16 4.64
CA PHE A 44 26.28 7.54 3.38
C PHE A 44 26.08 6.03 3.31
N LYS A 45 25.05 5.51 3.95
CA LYS A 45 24.71 4.08 3.91
C LYS A 45 23.21 3.84 3.98
N PHE A 46 22.79 2.68 3.47
CA PHE A 46 21.47 2.12 3.64
C PHE A 46 21.48 1.08 4.78
N GLU A 47 20.52 1.18 5.68
CA GLU A 47 20.41 0.27 6.83
C GLU A 47 18.99 -0.36 6.90
N PRO A 48 18.88 -1.68 6.83
CA PRO A 48 19.95 -2.65 6.58
C PRO A 48 20.48 -2.57 5.13
N LYS A 49 21.71 -2.97 4.92
CA LYS A 49 22.31 -3.01 3.58
C LYS A 49 21.63 -4.03 2.67
N VAL A 50 21.23 -5.16 3.24
CA VAL A 50 20.46 -6.21 2.57
C VAL A 50 19.18 -6.44 3.35
N LEU A 51 18.05 -6.29 2.69
CA LEU A 51 16.72 -6.51 3.26
C LEU A 51 16.00 -7.59 2.45
N THR A 52 15.56 -8.65 3.13
CA THR A 52 14.72 -9.68 2.52
C THR A 52 13.26 -9.44 2.85
N VAL A 53 12.41 -9.39 1.84
CA VAL A 53 10.98 -9.14 1.98
C VAL A 53 10.15 -10.17 1.20
N ALA A 54 8.90 -10.34 1.60
CA ALA A 54 7.93 -11.13 0.85
C ALA A 54 7.47 -10.39 -0.41
N LEU A 55 7.11 -11.13 -1.44
CA LEU A 55 6.48 -10.59 -2.65
C LEU A 55 5.23 -9.77 -2.28
N GLY A 56 5.08 -8.60 -2.88
CA GLY A 56 4.00 -7.66 -2.59
C GLY A 56 4.29 -6.69 -1.44
N THR A 57 5.46 -6.77 -0.82
CA THR A 57 5.88 -5.82 0.22
C THR A 57 6.20 -4.46 -0.39
N THR A 58 5.75 -3.39 0.27
CA THR A 58 6.20 -2.03 -0.01
C THR A 58 7.39 -1.71 0.87
N VAL A 59 8.52 -1.36 0.27
CA VAL A 59 9.70 -0.89 0.99
C VAL A 59 9.70 0.63 1.01
N GLU A 60 9.87 1.19 2.18
CA GLU A 60 10.01 2.62 2.42
C GLU A 60 11.47 2.95 2.78
N TRP A 61 12.08 3.83 2.03
CA TRP A 61 13.36 4.43 2.39
C TRP A 61 13.11 5.75 3.10
N VAL A 62 13.69 5.92 4.27
CA VAL A 62 13.56 7.14 5.08
C VAL A 62 14.91 7.82 5.19
N ASN A 63 15.02 9.04 4.67
CA ASN A 63 16.26 9.81 4.75
C ASN A 63 16.37 10.54 6.09
N ASP A 64 17.33 10.16 6.89
CA ASP A 64 17.60 10.74 8.22
C ASP A 64 18.57 11.94 8.16
N GLY A 65 19.15 12.21 7.01
CA GLY A 65 20.01 13.39 6.83
C GLY A 65 20.84 13.34 5.56
N GLY A 66 21.24 14.52 5.13
CA GLY A 66 22.00 14.70 3.90
C GLY A 66 21.13 14.65 2.64
N ARG A 67 21.79 14.73 1.50
CA ARG A 67 21.20 14.66 0.18
C ARG A 67 21.48 13.29 -0.43
N HIS A 68 20.45 12.50 -0.62
CA HIS A 68 20.55 11.14 -1.11
C HIS A 68 19.50 10.83 -2.19
N SER A 69 19.65 9.71 -2.86
CA SER A 69 18.66 9.13 -3.76
C SER A 69 18.64 7.62 -3.64
N VAL A 70 17.62 7.00 -4.21
CA VAL A 70 17.49 5.54 -4.32
C VAL A 70 17.29 5.22 -5.78
N GLU A 71 18.22 4.54 -6.39
CA GLU A 71 18.16 4.16 -7.79
C GLU A 71 18.51 2.69 -7.98
N ALA A 72 17.59 1.91 -8.55
CA ALA A 72 17.86 0.52 -8.88
C ALA A 72 18.93 0.42 -9.97
N ASP A 73 19.87 -0.50 -9.81
CA ASP A 73 20.94 -0.74 -10.79
C ASP A 73 20.38 -1.11 -12.17
N ASN A 74 19.23 -1.82 -12.19
CA ASN A 74 18.55 -2.24 -13.41
C ASN A 74 17.50 -1.22 -13.91
N GLY A 75 17.36 -0.07 -13.25
CA GLY A 75 16.41 0.97 -13.62
C GLY A 75 14.95 0.71 -13.24
N SER A 76 14.64 -0.37 -12.50
CA SER A 76 13.27 -0.73 -12.14
C SER A 76 12.57 0.25 -11.20
N PHE A 77 13.33 1.01 -10.43
CA PHE A 77 12.82 2.11 -9.61
C PHE A 77 13.87 3.20 -9.43
N LYS A 78 13.39 4.42 -9.25
CA LYS A 78 14.23 5.59 -8.99
C LYS A 78 13.45 6.62 -8.17
N SER A 79 14.07 7.13 -7.11
CA SER A 79 13.52 8.23 -6.33
C SER A 79 13.93 9.59 -6.92
N ASP A 80 13.21 10.63 -6.54
CA ASP A 80 13.72 11.99 -6.58
C ASP A 80 14.86 12.17 -5.57
N VAL A 81 15.49 13.32 -5.58
CA VAL A 81 16.47 13.69 -4.55
C VAL A 81 15.76 13.79 -3.21
N LEU A 82 16.22 13.02 -2.24
CA LEU A 82 15.70 13.01 -0.88
C LEU A 82 16.51 13.94 0.02
N LYS A 83 15.82 14.85 0.68
CA LYS A 83 16.36 15.69 1.76
C LYS A 83 16.06 15.04 3.10
N GLN A 84 16.60 15.58 4.19
CA GLN A 84 16.29 15.08 5.53
C GLN A 84 14.79 15.05 5.79
N GLY A 85 14.29 13.91 6.25
CA GLY A 85 12.88 13.66 6.53
C GLY A 85 12.07 13.15 5.34
N ASP A 86 12.60 13.21 4.12
CA ASP A 86 11.92 12.71 2.93
C ASP A 86 11.92 11.18 2.90
N LYS A 87 10.90 10.65 2.23
CA LYS A 87 10.67 9.23 2.08
C LYS A 87 10.47 8.88 0.63
N PHE A 88 10.86 7.65 0.27
CA PHE A 88 10.56 7.04 -1.01
C PHE A 88 9.98 5.65 -0.78
N GLU A 89 8.95 5.30 -1.52
CA GLU A 89 8.32 3.98 -1.43
C GLU A 89 8.31 3.27 -2.78
N HIS A 90 8.54 1.96 -2.75
CA HIS A 90 8.38 1.12 -3.92
C HIS A 90 7.79 -0.23 -3.52
N LYS A 91 6.75 -0.66 -4.22
CA LYS A 91 6.13 -1.98 -4.04
C LYS A 91 6.81 -2.99 -4.94
N PHE A 92 7.24 -4.11 -4.36
CA PHE A 92 7.91 -5.19 -5.08
C PHE A 92 6.91 -6.27 -5.50
N ASP A 93 6.49 -6.23 -6.76
CA ASP A 93 5.54 -7.18 -7.36
C ASP A 93 6.21 -8.36 -8.08
N LYS A 94 7.53 -8.39 -8.11
CA LYS A 94 8.33 -9.45 -8.74
C LYS A 94 9.34 -9.99 -7.75
N ALA A 95 9.47 -11.32 -7.69
CA ALA A 95 10.53 -11.97 -6.94
C ALA A 95 11.89 -11.79 -7.64
N GLY A 96 12.94 -11.70 -6.86
CA GLY A 96 14.30 -11.53 -7.36
C GLY A 96 15.18 -10.74 -6.41
N THR A 97 16.34 -10.39 -6.87
CA THR A 97 17.34 -9.57 -6.16
C THR A 97 17.48 -8.23 -6.87
N PHE A 98 17.23 -7.14 -6.12
CA PHE A 98 17.24 -5.78 -6.63
C PHE A 98 18.35 -4.99 -5.95
N ALA A 99 19.47 -4.86 -6.62
CA ALA A 99 20.55 -3.98 -6.18
C ALA A 99 20.19 -2.53 -6.49
N TYR A 100 20.57 -1.62 -5.60
CA TYR A 100 20.36 -0.19 -5.77
C TYR A 100 21.49 0.61 -5.15
N HIS A 101 21.59 1.86 -5.52
CA HIS A 101 22.63 2.78 -5.05
C HIS A 101 22.08 4.20 -4.92
N CYS A 102 22.85 5.05 -4.24
CA CYS A 102 22.64 6.49 -4.25
C CYS A 102 23.43 7.09 -5.41
N GLU A 103 22.81 7.86 -6.29
CA GLU A 103 23.48 8.42 -7.47
C GLU A 103 24.60 9.41 -7.13
N PHE A 104 24.60 9.99 -5.92
CA PHE A 104 25.60 10.96 -5.49
C PHE A 104 26.80 10.34 -4.78
N HIS A 105 26.62 9.17 -4.15
CA HIS A 105 27.61 8.62 -3.21
C HIS A 105 27.89 7.14 -3.45
N GLY A 106 27.32 6.54 -4.48
CA GLY A 106 27.49 5.13 -4.80
C GLY A 106 27.42 4.85 -6.30
N GLU A 107 27.73 3.64 -6.68
CA GLU A 107 27.70 3.17 -8.05
C GLU A 107 27.01 1.81 -8.14
N LYS A 108 26.60 1.46 -9.35
CA LYS A 108 26.07 0.12 -9.66
C LYS A 108 27.08 -0.97 -9.26
N GLY A 109 26.58 -2.15 -8.92
CA GLY A 109 27.41 -3.28 -8.54
C GLY A 109 27.80 -3.31 -7.06
N GLY A 110 27.08 -2.57 -6.22
CA GLY A 110 27.24 -2.62 -4.75
C GLY A 110 28.42 -1.81 -4.22
N LYS A 111 28.91 -0.87 -5.02
CA LYS A 111 30.05 -0.04 -4.63
C LYS A 111 29.62 1.18 -3.85
N ASP A 112 30.35 1.46 -2.77
CA ASP A 112 30.14 2.59 -1.86
C ASP A 112 28.72 2.62 -1.26
N MET A 113 27.94 3.69 -1.43
CA MET A 113 26.59 3.80 -0.91
C MET A 113 25.59 2.99 -1.74
N ALA A 114 25.46 1.72 -1.43
CA ALA A 114 24.62 0.76 -2.13
C ALA A 114 23.91 -0.19 -1.16
N GLY A 115 22.80 -0.76 -1.62
CA GLY A 115 22.01 -1.75 -0.87
C GLY A 115 21.37 -2.77 -1.80
N THR A 116 20.66 -3.73 -1.20
CA THR A 116 20.00 -4.80 -1.94
C THR A 116 18.68 -5.16 -1.27
N ILE A 117 17.62 -5.27 -2.07
CA ILE A 117 16.36 -5.87 -1.66
C ILE A 117 16.24 -7.26 -2.26
N VAL A 118 16.05 -8.27 -1.43
CA VAL A 118 15.78 -9.64 -1.85
C VAL A 118 14.29 -9.91 -1.67
N VAL A 119 13.59 -10.17 -2.77
CA VAL A 119 12.15 -10.42 -2.80
C VAL A 119 11.90 -11.90 -3.00
N ARG A 120 11.24 -12.56 -2.04
CA ARG A 120 10.91 -13.98 -2.10
C ARG A 120 9.41 -14.20 -2.19
N ARG A 121 8.99 -15.21 -2.92
CA ARG A 121 7.57 -15.58 -3.08
C ARG A 121 6.92 -15.97 -1.75
N ALA A 122 7.67 -16.61 -0.88
CA ALA A 122 7.27 -16.91 0.48
C ALA A 122 8.47 -16.72 1.41
N LEU A 123 8.23 -16.11 2.58
CA LEU A 123 9.23 -16.12 3.63
C LEU A 123 9.23 -17.52 4.27
N PRO A 124 10.40 -18.04 4.69
CA PRO A 124 10.42 -19.27 5.45
C PRO A 124 9.58 -19.07 6.71
N LYS A 125 8.73 -20.04 7.01
CA LYS A 125 7.99 -20.03 8.29
C LYS A 125 8.99 -20.09 9.43
N PRO A 126 8.75 -19.33 10.52
CA PRO A 126 9.60 -19.40 11.70
C PRO A 126 9.58 -20.78 12.34
#